data_9a0e953df1bd4511b55dc2508d2df358
#
_entry.id   9a0e953df1bd4511b55dc2508d2df358
#
_cell.length_a   1.000
_cell.length_b   1.000
_cell.length_c   1.000
_cell.angle_alpha   90.00
_cell.angle_beta   90.00
_cell.angle_gamma   90.00
#
_symmetry.space_group_name_H-M   'P 1'
#
loop_
_entity.id
_entity.type
_entity.pdbx_description
1 polymer ?
#
loop_
_entity_poly.entity_id
_entity_poly.type
_entity_poly.pdbx_seq_one_letter_code
_entity_poly.pdbx_strand_id
1 'polypeptide(L)'
;MCIRDSATGHSPSKNDHGLRVATILGGESGNGAKGATIHGVSLGTQSAGLIINVDRYKELQAKGVRIYNQSLGIPQEFSSTTYRKDLWESIKTVGNWTQDKMDQKVDELINFYKKAVNEGSLFVWAAGNYKADKTELTAVSVQSGLPIAIPSLQKGWIAVVGLEEQADGSAKDFPKHFAWAGESAAYWTISANGRCELPGCSSPGSSNAAPRVTATAAKVKERFPWMTGHEIPQTILTTATKINTLLIGNGDVSSRYGWGYLNEEKALKGPAQFDNILLVGKNASDNGLKGQFNANIGNSMTSIFENDIKGDGGLRKSGNGTLILTGNNSYAGNTTID
;
A
#
# COMPACT_ATOMS: atom_id res chain seq x y z
N MET A 1 4.04 -7.90 -10.36
CA MET A 1 4.38 -6.74 -9.52
C MET A 1 4.94 -5.64 -10.40
N CYS A 2 4.60 -4.37 -10.15
CA CYS A 2 5.00 -3.27 -11.03
C CYS A 2 5.94 -2.31 -10.28
N ILE A 3 7.04 -1.93 -10.94
CA ILE A 3 7.98 -0.92 -10.44
C ILE A 3 8.14 0.14 -11.51
N ARG A 4 8.31 1.38 -11.07
CA ARG A 4 8.64 2.50 -11.91
C ARG A 4 10.14 2.54 -12.20
N ASP A 5 10.51 2.64 -13.48
CA ASP A 5 11.84 3.02 -13.93
C ASP A 5 11.80 4.36 -14.66
N SER A 6 12.82 5.18 -14.44
CA SER A 6 13.03 6.45 -15.13
C SER A 6 13.93 6.33 -16.37
N ALA A 7 14.40 5.13 -16.72
CA ALA A 7 15.40 4.96 -17.76
C ALA A 7 14.79 4.72 -19.15
N THR A 8 14.96 5.67 -20.02
CA THR A 8 14.93 5.47 -21.47
C THR A 8 16.34 5.14 -21.95
N GLY A 9 16.61 3.86 -22.28
CA GLY A 9 17.73 3.44 -23.16
C GLY A 9 19.17 3.69 -22.67
N HIS A 10 19.40 4.05 -21.41
CA HIS A 10 20.72 4.19 -20.81
C HIS A 10 20.94 3.07 -19.80
N SER A 11 22.18 2.56 -19.72
CA SER A 11 22.59 1.68 -18.63
C SER A 11 22.22 2.34 -17.29
N PRO A 12 21.53 1.64 -16.37
CA PRO A 12 21.09 2.23 -15.10
C PRO A 12 22.30 2.78 -14.35
N SER A 13 22.26 4.06 -14.02
CA SER A 13 23.26 4.64 -13.13
C SER A 13 23.06 4.10 -11.72
N LYS A 14 24.13 3.99 -10.90
CA LYS A 14 24.03 3.57 -9.48
C LYS A 14 23.05 4.46 -8.66
N ASN A 15 22.62 5.57 -9.21
CA ASN A 15 21.67 6.53 -8.60
C ASN A 15 20.26 6.43 -9.20
N ASP A 16 19.96 5.44 -10.02
CA ASP A 16 18.63 5.26 -10.60
C ASP A 16 17.61 4.88 -9.53
N HIS A 17 16.59 5.74 -9.35
CA HIS A 17 15.56 5.55 -8.33
C HIS A 17 14.74 4.26 -8.57
N GLY A 18 14.38 3.99 -9.83
CA GLY A 18 13.60 2.80 -10.18
C GLY A 18 14.39 1.52 -9.92
N LEU A 19 15.68 1.51 -10.26
CA LEU A 19 16.57 0.38 -9.96
C LEU A 19 16.65 0.11 -8.45
N ARG A 20 16.84 1.15 -7.64
CA ARG A 20 16.87 1.01 -6.17
C ARG A 20 15.59 0.39 -5.62
N VAL A 21 14.45 0.90 -6.06
CA VAL A 21 13.13 0.36 -5.68
C VAL A 21 13.01 -1.11 -6.08
N ALA A 22 13.44 -1.46 -7.30
CA ALA A 22 13.46 -2.83 -7.81
C ALA A 22 14.33 -3.76 -6.96
N THR A 23 15.52 -3.29 -6.60
CA THR A 23 16.49 -4.06 -5.79
C THR A 23 15.97 -4.33 -4.37
N ILE A 24 15.36 -3.32 -3.72
CA ILE A 24 14.72 -3.51 -2.40
C ILE A 24 13.59 -4.55 -2.51
N LEU A 25 12.78 -4.44 -3.54
CA LEU A 25 11.64 -5.30 -3.75
C LEU A 25 12.02 -6.73 -4.14
N GLY A 26 13.06 -6.91 -4.98
CA GLY A 26 13.56 -8.20 -5.43
C GLY A 26 14.40 -8.96 -4.40
N GLY A 27 14.93 -8.28 -3.38
CA GLY A 27 15.60 -8.91 -2.25
C GLY A 27 17.10 -8.99 -2.29
N GLU A 28 17.79 -8.28 -3.18
CA GLU A 28 19.26 -8.22 -3.15
C GLU A 28 19.80 -7.51 -1.90
N SER A 29 18.98 -6.63 -1.29
CA SER A 29 19.32 -5.84 -0.10
C SER A 29 18.52 -6.25 1.16
N GLY A 30 18.22 -7.54 1.38
CA GLY A 30 17.50 -7.95 2.59
C GLY A 30 16.25 -8.78 2.34
N ASN A 31 15.13 -8.44 2.98
CA ASN A 31 13.89 -9.24 3.02
C ASN A 31 12.97 -9.10 1.79
N GLY A 32 13.48 -8.83 0.60
CA GLY A 32 12.66 -8.73 -0.61
C GLY A 32 12.01 -10.04 -1.06
N ALA A 33 11.14 -9.95 -2.06
CA ALA A 33 10.41 -11.09 -2.63
C ALA A 33 11.21 -11.74 -3.77
N LYS A 34 12.22 -12.55 -3.44
CA LYS A 34 13.17 -13.17 -4.40
C LYS A 34 12.53 -14.00 -5.51
N GLY A 35 11.39 -14.65 -5.24
CA GLY A 35 10.67 -15.48 -6.22
C GLY A 35 9.68 -14.70 -7.10
N ALA A 36 9.50 -13.40 -6.87
CA ALA A 36 8.48 -12.64 -7.58
C ALA A 36 8.95 -12.16 -8.95
N THR A 37 8.11 -12.29 -9.98
CA THR A 37 8.33 -11.64 -11.27
C THR A 37 8.03 -10.15 -11.17
N ILE A 38 9.02 -9.31 -11.46
CA ILE A 38 8.93 -7.85 -11.40
C ILE A 38 8.79 -7.30 -12.82
N HIS A 39 7.73 -6.51 -13.06
CA HIS A 39 7.54 -5.78 -14.31
C HIS A 39 7.84 -4.30 -14.07
N GLY A 40 8.92 -3.80 -14.65
CA GLY A 40 9.26 -2.38 -14.65
C GLY A 40 8.43 -1.61 -15.68
N VAL A 41 8.04 -0.38 -15.33
CA VAL A 41 7.34 0.54 -16.24
C VAL A 41 8.03 1.90 -16.20
N SER A 42 8.44 2.39 -17.37
CA SER A 42 8.90 3.77 -17.52
C SER A 42 7.71 4.72 -17.55
N LEU A 43 7.73 5.76 -16.72
CA LEU A 43 6.67 6.76 -16.62
C LEU A 43 7.05 8.11 -17.27
N GLY A 44 7.96 8.14 -18.23
CA GLY A 44 8.32 9.33 -18.99
C GLY A 44 9.74 9.85 -18.73
N THR A 45 10.11 10.92 -19.44
CA THR A 45 11.43 11.55 -19.35
C THR A 45 11.50 12.57 -18.22
N GLN A 46 12.70 12.87 -17.72
CA GLN A 46 12.92 13.88 -16.68
C GLN A 46 12.37 15.27 -17.05
N SER A 47 12.32 15.61 -18.31
CA SER A 47 11.80 16.90 -18.82
C SER A 47 10.28 17.03 -18.77
N ALA A 48 9.55 15.91 -18.74
CA ALA A 48 8.08 15.90 -18.75
C ALA A 48 7.44 15.72 -17.35
N GLY A 49 8.26 15.61 -16.30
CA GLY A 49 7.77 15.34 -14.95
C GLY A 49 7.26 13.90 -14.78
N LEU A 50 6.47 13.70 -13.73
CA LEU A 50 5.87 12.42 -13.41
C LEU A 50 4.63 12.18 -14.28
N ILE A 51 4.66 11.20 -15.18
CA ILE A 51 3.52 10.84 -16.01
C ILE A 51 2.95 9.51 -15.59
N ILE A 52 1.73 9.51 -15.05
CA ILE A 52 0.95 8.31 -14.82
C ILE A 52 0.15 8.01 -16.09
N ASN A 53 0.40 6.83 -16.69
CA ASN A 53 -0.27 6.42 -17.92
C ASN A 53 -1.16 5.20 -17.65
N VAL A 54 -2.45 5.36 -17.83
CA VAL A 54 -3.47 4.31 -17.61
C VAL A 54 -3.25 3.11 -18.53
N ASP A 55 -2.78 3.31 -19.75
CA ASP A 55 -2.58 2.21 -20.69
C ASP A 55 -1.46 1.29 -20.23
N ARG A 56 -0.41 1.83 -19.58
CA ARG A 56 0.63 1.01 -18.96
C ARG A 56 0.10 0.15 -17.82
N TYR A 57 -0.81 0.67 -17.02
CA TYR A 57 -1.48 -0.14 -16.00
C TYR A 57 -2.34 -1.26 -16.61
N LYS A 58 -3.06 -0.97 -17.71
CA LYS A 58 -3.84 -1.98 -18.44
C LYS A 58 -2.96 -3.09 -19.01
N GLU A 59 -1.81 -2.73 -19.60
CA GLU A 59 -0.80 -3.69 -20.10
C GLU A 59 -0.31 -4.61 -18.97
N LEU A 60 -0.03 -4.06 -17.79
CA LEU A 60 0.40 -4.83 -16.63
C LEU A 60 -0.71 -5.76 -16.12
N GLN A 61 -1.95 -5.25 -16.04
CA GLN A 61 -3.11 -6.04 -15.64
C GLN A 61 -3.34 -7.21 -16.59
N ALA A 62 -3.17 -7.01 -17.89
CA ALA A 62 -3.25 -8.06 -18.92
C ALA A 62 -2.16 -9.14 -18.75
N LYS A 63 -0.99 -8.78 -18.20
CA LYS A 63 0.07 -9.72 -17.81
C LYS A 63 -0.17 -10.42 -16.48
N GLY A 64 -1.33 -10.22 -15.84
CA GLY A 64 -1.66 -10.83 -14.55
C GLY A 64 -1.13 -10.08 -13.34
N VAL A 65 -0.54 -8.90 -13.48
CA VAL A 65 -0.10 -8.08 -12.35
C VAL A 65 -1.30 -7.66 -11.52
N ARG A 66 -1.23 -7.87 -10.19
CA ARG A 66 -2.26 -7.49 -9.22
C ARG A 66 -1.70 -6.73 -8.02
N ILE A 67 -0.39 -6.71 -7.83
CA ILE A 67 0.27 -5.94 -6.76
C ILE A 67 1.14 -4.87 -7.41
N TYR A 68 0.85 -3.62 -7.10
CA TYR A 68 1.48 -2.45 -7.70
C TYR A 68 2.28 -1.68 -6.65
N ASN A 69 3.60 -1.59 -6.81
CA ASN A 69 4.45 -0.71 -6.03
C ASN A 69 4.49 0.68 -6.66
N GLN A 70 4.17 1.69 -5.89
CA GLN A 70 4.08 3.08 -6.32
C GLN A 70 5.00 3.96 -5.45
N SER A 71 6.31 3.84 -5.65
CA SER A 71 7.32 4.66 -4.96
C SER A 71 7.40 6.07 -5.55
N LEU A 72 6.25 6.71 -5.67
CA LEU A 72 6.09 8.02 -6.30
C LEU A 72 4.89 8.76 -5.69
N GLY A 73 4.81 10.07 -5.91
CA GLY A 73 3.69 10.90 -5.48
C GLY A 73 3.97 12.37 -5.79
N ILE A 74 2.92 13.16 -5.78
CA ILE A 74 3.03 14.62 -5.82
C ILE A 74 3.48 15.09 -4.43
N PRO A 75 4.49 15.99 -4.32
CA PRO A 75 4.99 16.48 -3.03
C PRO A 75 4.03 17.53 -2.42
N GLN A 76 2.79 17.11 -2.19
CA GLN A 76 1.68 17.90 -1.67
C GLN A 76 0.75 17.00 -0.89
N GLU A 77 0.18 17.52 0.20
CA GLU A 77 -0.83 16.83 0.99
C GLU A 77 -2.11 16.60 0.18
N PHE A 78 -2.78 15.49 0.45
CA PHE A 78 -4.09 15.23 -0.13
C PHE A 78 -5.11 16.30 0.32
N SER A 79 -5.87 16.81 -0.64
CA SER A 79 -7.03 17.68 -0.39
C SER A 79 -8.23 17.21 -1.19
N SER A 80 -9.36 17.03 -0.53
CA SER A 80 -10.62 16.61 -1.18
C SER A 80 -11.14 17.65 -2.20
N THR A 81 -10.71 18.89 -2.08
CA THR A 81 -11.12 19.97 -2.99
C THR A 81 -10.22 20.13 -4.21
N THR A 82 -8.95 19.74 -4.12
CA THR A 82 -7.96 19.96 -5.19
C THR A 82 -7.42 18.69 -5.83
N TYR A 83 -7.65 17.48 -5.24
CA TYR A 83 -7.01 16.24 -5.69
C TYR A 83 -7.16 15.93 -7.19
N ARG A 84 -8.28 16.32 -7.81
CA ARG A 84 -8.48 16.11 -9.25
C ARG A 84 -7.51 16.94 -10.07
N LYS A 85 -7.33 18.23 -9.72
CA LYS A 85 -6.34 19.12 -10.34
C LYS A 85 -4.92 18.58 -10.09
N ASP A 86 -4.63 18.14 -8.88
CA ASP A 86 -3.33 17.60 -8.49
C ASP A 86 -3.02 16.30 -9.26
N LEU A 87 -4.01 15.39 -9.41
CA LEU A 87 -3.87 14.21 -10.26
C LEU A 87 -3.61 14.57 -11.71
N TRP A 88 -4.27 15.60 -12.22
CA TRP A 88 -4.04 16.06 -13.58
C TRP A 88 -2.58 16.46 -13.82
N GLU A 89 -1.94 17.15 -12.86
CA GLU A 89 -0.51 17.48 -12.95
C GLU A 89 0.39 16.23 -13.02
N SER A 90 -0.06 15.12 -12.50
CA SER A 90 0.66 13.83 -12.59
C SER A 90 0.40 13.04 -13.88
N ILE A 91 -0.62 13.40 -14.65
CA ILE A 91 -0.99 12.73 -15.92
C ILE A 91 -0.58 13.56 -17.12
N LYS A 92 -0.41 14.86 -16.92
CA LYS A 92 -0.15 15.83 -17.98
C LYS A 92 1.09 15.47 -18.79
N THR A 93 0.89 15.25 -20.09
CA THR A 93 1.96 15.21 -21.08
C THR A 93 2.22 16.62 -21.60
N VAL A 94 3.36 16.83 -22.26
CA VAL A 94 3.66 18.08 -22.94
C VAL A 94 2.59 18.34 -24.00
N GLY A 95 1.81 19.39 -23.85
CA GLY A 95 0.75 19.79 -24.79
C GLY A 95 -0.32 20.67 -24.15
N ASN A 96 -1.01 21.45 -24.95
CA ASN A 96 -2.14 22.26 -24.52
C ASN A 96 -3.40 21.40 -24.48
N TRP A 97 -3.76 20.88 -23.31
CA TRP A 97 -5.03 20.18 -23.11
C TRP A 97 -6.12 21.14 -22.65
N THR A 98 -7.32 20.95 -23.17
CA THR A 98 -8.52 21.63 -22.65
C THR A 98 -8.90 21.08 -21.29
N GLN A 99 -9.68 21.84 -20.51
CA GLN A 99 -10.18 21.38 -19.21
C GLN A 99 -10.95 20.07 -19.35
N ASP A 100 -11.82 19.94 -20.36
CA ASP A 100 -12.60 18.72 -20.62
C ASP A 100 -11.70 17.50 -20.86
N LYS A 101 -10.59 17.68 -21.59
CA LYS A 101 -9.63 16.61 -21.84
C LYS A 101 -8.92 16.19 -20.56
N MET A 102 -8.62 17.13 -19.69
CA MET A 102 -8.01 16.89 -18.39
C MET A 102 -8.95 16.08 -17.48
N ASP A 103 -10.19 16.52 -17.38
CA ASP A 103 -11.22 15.86 -16.58
C ASP A 103 -11.48 14.45 -17.06
N GLN A 104 -11.56 14.24 -18.37
CA GLN A 104 -11.67 12.91 -18.97
C GLN A 104 -10.51 11.99 -18.58
N LYS A 105 -9.27 12.48 -18.62
CA LYS A 105 -8.08 11.68 -18.29
C LYS A 105 -7.98 11.36 -16.80
N VAL A 106 -8.38 12.28 -15.93
CA VAL A 106 -8.49 12.03 -14.49
C VAL A 106 -9.56 10.97 -14.22
N ASP A 107 -10.70 11.04 -14.90
CA ASP A 107 -11.76 10.05 -14.78
C ASP A 107 -11.33 8.67 -15.28
N GLU A 108 -10.60 8.58 -16.40
CA GLU A 108 -10.02 7.33 -16.89
C GLU A 108 -9.11 6.68 -15.82
N LEU A 109 -8.26 7.46 -15.16
CA LEU A 109 -7.36 6.97 -14.10
C LEU A 109 -8.15 6.51 -12.87
N ILE A 110 -9.08 7.32 -12.40
CA ILE A 110 -9.90 6.98 -11.22
C ILE A 110 -10.73 5.72 -11.50
N ASN A 111 -11.34 5.62 -12.66
CA ASN A 111 -12.14 4.46 -13.06
C ASN A 111 -11.27 3.21 -13.20
N PHE A 112 -10.05 3.35 -13.70
CA PHE A 112 -9.08 2.23 -13.70
C PHE A 112 -8.80 1.75 -12.28
N TYR A 113 -8.46 2.65 -11.36
CA TYR A 113 -8.18 2.27 -9.97
C TYR A 113 -9.38 1.59 -9.30
N LYS A 114 -10.59 2.16 -9.45
CA LYS A 114 -11.83 1.54 -8.93
C LYS A 114 -12.03 0.12 -9.45
N LYS A 115 -11.89 -0.06 -10.77
CA LYS A 115 -12.03 -1.37 -11.42
C LYS A 115 -10.97 -2.34 -10.92
N ALA A 116 -9.69 -1.94 -10.95
CA ALA A 116 -8.58 -2.80 -10.56
C ALA A 116 -8.68 -3.23 -9.08
N VAL A 117 -9.00 -2.31 -8.17
CA VAL A 117 -9.24 -2.64 -6.76
C VAL A 117 -10.43 -3.57 -6.61
N ASN A 118 -11.54 -3.32 -7.30
CA ASN A 118 -12.70 -4.22 -7.24
C ASN A 118 -12.39 -5.63 -7.75
N GLU A 119 -11.47 -5.76 -8.69
CA GLU A 119 -10.96 -7.04 -9.21
C GLU A 119 -9.81 -7.65 -8.36
N GLY A 120 -9.58 -7.13 -7.16
CA GLY A 120 -8.62 -7.67 -6.20
C GLY A 120 -7.18 -7.22 -6.40
N SER A 121 -6.94 -6.09 -7.06
CA SER A 121 -5.61 -5.48 -7.12
C SER A 121 -5.27 -4.72 -5.86
N LEU A 122 -3.98 -4.70 -5.51
CA LEU A 122 -3.39 -3.94 -4.40
C LEU A 122 -2.45 -2.87 -4.94
N PHE A 123 -2.63 -1.63 -4.49
CA PHE A 123 -1.73 -0.51 -4.74
C PHE A 123 -1.03 -0.09 -3.44
N VAL A 124 0.30 -0.18 -3.43
CA VAL A 124 1.15 0.21 -2.30
C VAL A 124 1.87 1.50 -2.65
N TRP A 125 1.53 2.59 -1.99
CA TRP A 125 2.00 3.94 -2.27
C TRP A 125 2.99 4.45 -1.25
N ALA A 126 4.03 5.12 -1.69
CA ALA A 126 4.81 5.99 -0.81
C ALA A 126 3.92 7.12 -0.26
N ALA A 127 3.89 7.30 1.06
CA ALA A 127 3.06 8.34 1.70
C ALA A 127 3.50 9.77 1.33
N GLY A 128 4.74 9.95 0.94
CA GLY A 128 5.38 11.24 0.64
C GLY A 128 6.57 11.50 1.57
N ASN A 129 7.39 12.48 1.23
CA ASN A 129 8.56 12.82 2.02
C ASN A 129 8.44 14.23 2.63
N TYR A 130 8.28 15.24 1.79
CA TYR A 130 8.12 16.66 2.19
C TYR A 130 7.45 17.41 1.04
N LYS A 131 6.93 18.61 1.33
CA LYS A 131 6.39 19.52 0.34
C LYS A 131 7.48 20.05 -0.60
N ALA A 132 7.07 20.69 -1.70
CA ALA A 132 8.01 21.29 -2.66
C ALA A 132 8.94 22.32 -2.01
N ASP A 133 8.46 23.05 -1.01
CA ASP A 133 9.23 24.03 -0.22
C ASP A 133 10.09 23.39 0.91
N LYS A 134 10.16 22.05 0.97
CA LYS A 134 10.87 21.26 1.98
C LYS A 134 10.26 21.28 3.38
N THR A 135 9.05 21.76 3.54
CA THR A 135 8.29 21.65 4.78
C THR A 135 7.71 20.25 4.95
N GLU A 136 7.33 19.90 6.17
CA GLU A 136 6.75 18.60 6.53
C GLU A 136 5.37 18.42 5.90
N LEU A 137 5.06 17.17 5.50
CA LEU A 137 3.71 16.73 5.16
C LEU A 137 3.07 16.16 6.42
N THR A 138 2.03 16.81 6.94
CA THR A 138 1.28 16.35 8.12
C THR A 138 0.17 15.36 7.78
N ALA A 139 0.04 15.02 6.48
CA ALA A 139 -0.84 13.98 5.95
C ALA A 139 -0.19 13.33 4.73
N VAL A 140 -0.77 12.24 4.25
CA VAL A 140 -0.30 11.53 3.06
C VAL A 140 -0.40 12.39 1.79
N SER A 141 0.47 12.12 0.83
CA SER A 141 0.46 12.77 -0.50
C SER A 141 -0.80 12.43 -1.30
N VAL A 142 -1.02 13.17 -2.40
CA VAL A 142 -2.26 13.12 -3.19
C VAL A 142 -2.68 11.70 -3.56
N GLN A 143 -1.80 10.91 -4.16
CA GLN A 143 -2.16 9.56 -4.63
C GLN A 143 -2.43 8.60 -3.48
N SER A 144 -1.63 8.65 -2.43
CA SER A 144 -1.81 7.79 -1.25
C SER A 144 -3.05 8.15 -0.43
N GLY A 145 -3.53 9.39 -0.55
CA GLY A 145 -4.75 9.91 0.09
C GLY A 145 -6.06 9.69 -0.70
N LEU A 146 -6.02 9.15 -1.91
CA LEU A 146 -7.22 9.00 -2.75
C LEU A 146 -8.42 8.32 -2.08
N PRO A 147 -8.26 7.31 -1.19
CA PRO A 147 -9.41 6.71 -0.51
C PRO A 147 -10.23 7.69 0.35
N ILE A 148 -9.68 8.86 0.72
CA ILE A 148 -10.43 9.92 1.43
C ILE A 148 -11.60 10.40 0.57
N ALA A 149 -11.35 10.66 -0.72
CA ALA A 149 -12.39 11.10 -1.66
C ALA A 149 -13.10 9.92 -2.37
N ILE A 150 -12.46 8.76 -2.42
CA ILE A 150 -12.94 7.58 -3.13
C ILE A 150 -12.85 6.36 -2.20
N PRO A 151 -13.78 6.22 -1.23
CA PRO A 151 -13.70 5.18 -0.19
C PRO A 151 -13.61 3.75 -0.72
N SER A 152 -14.15 3.47 -1.91
CA SER A 152 -14.07 2.14 -2.53
C SER A 152 -12.65 1.67 -2.85
N LEU A 153 -11.66 2.56 -2.85
CA LEU A 153 -10.26 2.22 -3.05
C LEU A 153 -9.61 1.66 -1.78
N GLN A 154 -10.13 1.98 -0.58
CA GLN A 154 -9.48 1.67 0.69
C GLN A 154 -9.11 0.19 0.83
N LYS A 155 -9.98 -0.72 0.42
CA LYS A 155 -9.76 -2.17 0.54
C LYS A 155 -8.57 -2.72 -0.26
N GLY A 156 -8.11 -2.00 -1.30
CA GLY A 156 -6.95 -2.37 -2.13
C GLY A 156 -5.84 -1.32 -2.11
N TRP A 157 -5.72 -0.56 -1.03
CA TRP A 157 -4.80 0.59 -0.94
C TRP A 157 -3.98 0.55 0.34
N ILE A 158 -2.67 0.76 0.23
CA ILE A 158 -1.78 0.95 1.37
C ILE A 158 -0.92 2.19 1.12
N ALA A 159 -0.90 3.12 2.07
CA ALA A 159 0.07 4.19 2.14
C ALA A 159 1.23 3.78 3.06
N VAL A 160 2.47 4.13 2.70
CA VAL A 160 3.65 3.71 3.46
C VAL A 160 4.49 4.91 3.88
N VAL A 161 4.57 5.12 5.19
CA VAL A 161 5.45 6.10 5.84
C VAL A 161 6.87 5.52 5.97
N GLY A 162 7.89 6.33 5.70
CA GLY A 162 9.28 5.92 5.88
C GLY A 162 9.79 6.22 7.30
N LEU A 163 10.28 5.21 8.00
CA LEU A 163 10.94 5.34 9.31
C LEU A 163 12.36 4.78 9.27
N GLU A 164 13.18 5.16 10.24
CA GLU A 164 14.49 4.60 10.46
C GLU A 164 14.40 3.40 11.41
N GLU A 165 14.78 2.22 10.92
CA GLU A 165 14.90 1.03 11.77
C GLU A 165 16.18 1.12 12.60
N GLN A 166 16.07 0.83 13.89
CA GLN A 166 17.18 0.79 14.84
C GLN A 166 17.75 -0.63 14.95
N ALA A 167 18.95 -0.75 15.49
CA ALA A 167 19.61 -2.04 15.68
C ALA A 167 18.84 -3.01 16.62
N ASP A 168 17.99 -2.49 17.49
CA ASP A 168 17.13 -3.26 18.38
C ASP A 168 15.77 -3.63 17.75
N GLY A 169 15.57 -3.35 16.45
CA GLY A 169 14.32 -3.59 15.73
C GLY A 169 13.23 -2.54 16.00
N SER A 170 13.49 -1.55 16.86
CA SER A 170 12.59 -0.42 17.02
C SER A 170 12.65 0.54 15.83
N ALA A 171 11.66 1.40 15.69
CA ALA A 171 11.63 2.39 14.63
C ALA A 171 11.54 3.81 15.20
N LYS A 172 12.23 4.74 14.58
CA LYS A 172 12.16 6.17 14.88
C LYS A 172 12.04 7.01 13.61
N ASP A 173 11.67 8.26 13.77
CA ASP A 173 11.67 9.23 12.67
C ASP A 173 13.08 9.52 12.18
N PHE A 174 13.20 9.78 10.89
CA PHE A 174 14.39 10.43 10.36
C PHE A 174 14.51 11.88 10.88
N PRO A 175 15.72 12.41 10.97
CA PRO A 175 15.94 13.80 11.41
C PRO A 175 15.20 14.86 10.58
N LYS A 176 14.96 14.56 9.30
CA LYS A 176 14.04 15.32 8.43
C LYS A 176 12.79 14.48 8.29
N HIS A 177 11.70 15.00 8.81
CA HIS A 177 10.43 14.30 8.85
C HIS A 177 9.91 13.99 7.44
N PHE A 178 9.35 12.78 7.29
CA PHE A 178 8.57 12.37 6.13
C PHE A 178 7.07 12.60 6.39
N ALA A 179 6.25 12.34 5.37
CA ALA A 179 4.81 12.48 5.49
C ALA A 179 4.26 11.66 6.66
N TRP A 180 3.31 12.22 7.37
CA TRP A 180 2.48 11.53 8.35
C TRP A 180 1.36 10.78 7.63
N ALA A 181 0.72 9.85 8.33
CA ALA A 181 -0.50 9.22 7.84
C ALA A 181 -1.65 10.24 7.69
N GLY A 182 -1.75 11.17 8.63
CA GLY A 182 -2.94 12.01 8.83
C GLY A 182 -4.09 11.20 9.42
N GLU A 183 -5.02 11.86 10.11
CA GLU A 183 -6.13 11.17 10.78
C GLU A 183 -6.99 10.33 9.83
N SER A 184 -7.30 10.87 8.64
CA SER A 184 -8.17 10.19 7.69
C SER A 184 -7.51 8.98 7.02
N ALA A 185 -6.22 9.07 6.68
CA ALA A 185 -5.52 8.00 5.96
C ALA A 185 -4.82 6.99 6.88
N ALA A 186 -4.80 7.21 8.19
CA ALA A 186 -4.18 6.31 9.15
C ALA A 186 -4.69 4.86 9.04
N TYR A 187 -5.96 4.68 8.70
CA TYR A 187 -6.59 3.38 8.61
C TYR A 187 -6.09 2.48 7.46
N TRP A 188 -5.46 3.04 6.43
CA TRP A 188 -4.79 2.25 5.38
C TRP A 188 -3.29 2.57 5.27
N THR A 189 -2.73 3.15 6.33
CA THR A 189 -1.31 3.50 6.38
C THR A 189 -0.53 2.57 7.29
N ILE A 190 0.69 2.24 6.89
CA ILE A 190 1.68 1.51 7.67
C ILE A 190 3.03 2.21 7.54
N SER A 191 3.93 1.98 8.49
CA SER A 191 5.31 2.45 8.43
C SER A 191 6.28 1.32 8.13
N ALA A 192 7.34 1.61 7.40
CA ALA A 192 8.41 0.64 7.13
C ALA A 192 9.77 1.34 7.02
N ASN A 193 10.87 0.56 7.00
CA ASN A 193 12.22 1.09 6.87
C ASN A 193 12.38 1.91 5.58
N GLY A 194 12.61 3.20 5.73
CA GLY A 194 12.84 4.15 4.64
C GLY A 194 14.31 4.33 4.28
N ARG A 195 15.25 3.61 4.92
CA ARG A 195 16.66 3.67 4.55
C ARG A 195 16.88 3.05 3.17
N CYS A 196 17.80 3.67 2.46
CA CYS A 196 18.39 3.06 1.28
C CYS A 196 19.67 2.33 1.70
N GLU A 197 19.67 1.02 1.59
CA GLU A 197 20.79 0.14 2.01
C GLU A 197 21.69 -0.24 0.84
N LEU A 198 21.45 0.32 -0.35
CA LEU A 198 22.28 0.04 -1.53
C LEU A 198 23.57 0.85 -1.52
N PRO A 199 24.69 0.29 -2.00
CA PRO A 199 25.95 1.00 -2.13
C PRO A 199 25.80 2.31 -2.92
N GLY A 200 26.24 3.42 -2.34
CA GLY A 200 26.18 4.74 -2.95
C GLY A 200 24.83 5.46 -2.85
N CYS A 201 23.85 4.89 -2.15
CA CYS A 201 22.57 5.53 -1.88
C CYS A 201 22.55 6.06 -0.44
N SER A 202 22.34 7.38 -0.27
CA SER A 202 22.30 8.04 1.04
C SER A 202 20.96 8.70 1.37
N SER A 203 19.99 8.66 0.45
CA SER A 203 18.73 9.37 0.60
C SER A 203 17.64 8.47 1.14
N PRO A 204 17.25 8.62 2.42
CA PRO A 204 16.08 7.92 2.94
C PRO A 204 14.79 8.47 2.30
N GLY A 205 13.71 7.67 2.31
CA GLY A 205 12.44 8.10 1.76
C GLY A 205 11.34 7.06 1.92
N SER A 206 10.10 7.51 1.93
CA SER A 206 8.93 6.63 1.85
C SER A 206 8.94 5.77 0.56
N SER A 207 9.65 6.23 -0.49
CA SER A 207 9.88 5.46 -1.72
C SER A 207 10.78 4.23 -1.53
N ASN A 208 11.58 4.16 -0.46
CA ASN A 208 12.32 2.96 -0.07
C ASN A 208 11.51 2.06 0.87
N ALA A 209 10.59 2.64 1.62
CA ALA A 209 9.68 1.91 2.51
C ALA A 209 8.58 1.15 1.75
N ALA A 210 7.98 1.77 0.74
CA ALA A 210 6.91 1.17 -0.05
C ALA A 210 7.29 -0.18 -0.68
N PRO A 211 8.46 -0.38 -1.31
CA PRO A 211 8.83 -1.67 -1.88
C PRO A 211 9.02 -2.77 -0.84
N ARG A 212 9.34 -2.45 0.42
CA ARG A 212 9.40 -3.44 1.51
C ARG A 212 8.01 -3.98 1.85
N VAL A 213 7.02 -3.10 1.96
CA VAL A 213 5.62 -3.49 2.16
C VAL A 213 5.10 -4.27 0.95
N THR A 214 5.49 -3.87 -0.26
CA THR A 214 5.12 -4.58 -1.49
C THR A 214 5.74 -5.97 -1.56
N ALA A 215 7.00 -6.12 -1.13
CA ALA A 215 7.67 -7.43 -1.04
C ALA A 215 6.95 -8.33 -0.02
N THR A 216 6.59 -7.80 1.15
CA THR A 216 5.79 -8.53 2.14
C THR A 216 4.43 -8.94 1.56
N ALA A 217 3.76 -8.05 0.80
CA ALA A 217 2.50 -8.39 0.14
C ALA A 217 2.66 -9.55 -0.86
N ALA A 218 3.76 -9.60 -1.60
CA ALA A 218 4.06 -10.70 -2.51
C ALA A 218 4.29 -12.03 -1.76
N LYS A 219 5.03 -12.00 -0.63
CA LYS A 219 5.26 -13.17 0.22
C LYS A 219 3.96 -13.65 0.91
N VAL A 220 3.10 -12.72 1.36
CA VAL A 220 1.76 -13.07 1.89
C VAL A 220 0.93 -13.74 0.80
N LYS A 221 0.98 -13.23 -0.45
CA LYS A 221 0.33 -13.86 -1.59
C LYS A 221 0.88 -15.24 -1.93
N GLU A 222 2.18 -15.46 -1.79
CA GLU A 222 2.81 -16.76 -1.94
C GLU A 222 2.35 -17.74 -0.85
N ARG A 223 2.34 -17.28 0.42
CA ARG A 223 1.91 -18.08 1.58
C ARG A 223 0.42 -18.41 1.55
N PHE A 224 -0.41 -17.47 1.09
CA PHE A 224 -1.86 -17.54 0.99
C PHE A 224 -2.32 -17.24 -0.44
N PRO A 225 -2.19 -18.17 -1.40
CA PRO A 225 -2.42 -17.89 -2.83
C PRO A 225 -3.84 -17.43 -3.18
N TRP A 226 -4.82 -17.71 -2.35
CA TRP A 226 -6.21 -17.27 -2.51
C TRP A 226 -6.45 -15.80 -2.10
N MET A 227 -5.60 -15.23 -1.24
CA MET A 227 -5.76 -13.82 -0.83
C MET A 227 -5.61 -12.89 -2.03
N THR A 228 -6.47 -11.91 -2.09
CA THR A 228 -6.47 -10.83 -3.09
C THR A 228 -5.94 -9.53 -2.50
N GLY A 229 -5.99 -8.46 -3.28
CA GLY A 229 -5.71 -7.10 -2.80
C GLY A 229 -6.69 -6.61 -1.72
N HIS A 230 -7.67 -7.40 -1.31
CA HIS A 230 -8.57 -7.08 -0.19
C HIS A 230 -8.11 -7.71 1.12
N GLU A 231 -7.66 -8.96 1.10
CA GLU A 231 -7.24 -9.71 2.30
C GLU A 231 -5.78 -9.39 2.68
N ILE A 232 -4.92 -9.16 1.69
CA ILE A 232 -3.50 -8.86 1.91
C ILE A 232 -3.30 -7.57 2.73
N PRO A 233 -3.94 -6.42 2.40
CA PRO A 233 -3.82 -5.21 3.22
C PRO A 233 -4.23 -5.42 4.67
N GLN A 234 -5.35 -6.08 4.91
CA GLN A 234 -5.82 -6.36 6.27
C GLN A 234 -4.83 -7.25 7.04
N THR A 235 -4.26 -8.26 6.38
CA THR A 235 -3.23 -9.11 6.97
C THR A 235 -1.99 -8.31 7.35
N ILE A 236 -1.48 -7.46 6.45
CA ILE A 236 -0.26 -6.66 6.69
C ILE A 236 -0.50 -5.58 7.75
N LEU A 237 -1.60 -4.83 7.65
CA LEU A 237 -1.88 -3.70 8.53
C LEU A 237 -2.11 -4.17 9.97
N THR A 238 -2.91 -5.20 10.17
CA THR A 238 -3.28 -5.67 11.51
C THR A 238 -2.15 -6.40 12.23
N THR A 239 -1.14 -6.85 11.52
CA THR A 239 0.04 -7.52 12.09
C THR A 239 1.20 -6.56 12.40
N ALA A 240 1.09 -5.28 12.05
CA ALA A 240 2.12 -4.29 12.32
C ALA A 240 2.52 -4.23 13.80
N THR A 241 3.80 -3.99 14.07
CA THR A 241 4.29 -3.68 15.41
C THR A 241 3.80 -2.28 15.79
N LYS A 242 3.02 -2.18 16.86
CA LYS A 242 2.39 -0.92 17.29
C LYS A 242 3.42 0.12 17.72
N ILE A 243 3.19 1.35 17.28
CA ILE A 243 3.89 2.54 17.76
C ILE A 243 2.87 3.36 18.54
N ASN A 244 2.94 3.32 19.87
CA ASN A 244 1.93 3.88 20.79
C ASN A 244 2.06 5.39 20.94
N THR A 245 1.99 6.12 19.84
CA THR A 245 2.12 7.59 19.81
C THR A 245 1.05 8.18 18.89
N LEU A 246 0.41 9.26 19.30
CA LEU A 246 -0.62 9.97 18.53
C LEU A 246 -1.74 9.03 18.05
N LEU A 247 -2.22 8.18 18.96
CA LEU A 247 -3.29 7.23 18.69
C LEU A 247 -4.63 7.93 18.46
N ILE A 248 -5.43 7.43 17.51
CA ILE A 248 -6.75 7.93 17.15
C ILE A 248 -7.78 6.80 17.13
N GLY A 249 -9.06 7.16 17.09
CA GLY A 249 -10.15 6.21 17.11
C GLY A 249 -10.20 5.41 18.41
N ASN A 250 -10.24 4.09 18.29
CA ASN A 250 -10.20 3.16 19.43
C ASN A 250 -8.77 2.81 19.92
N GLY A 251 -7.76 3.55 19.46
CA GLY A 251 -6.37 3.36 19.86
C GLY A 251 -5.59 2.34 19.01
N ASP A 252 -6.16 1.85 17.92
CA ASP A 252 -5.49 0.86 17.05
C ASP A 252 -4.54 1.48 16.03
N VAL A 253 -4.74 2.74 15.64
CA VAL A 253 -3.95 3.42 14.63
C VAL A 253 -3.37 4.75 15.14
N SER A 254 -2.24 5.17 14.58
CA SER A 254 -1.59 6.44 14.87
C SER A 254 -1.82 7.42 13.71
N SER A 255 -2.18 8.66 14.00
CA SER A 255 -2.27 9.72 13.00
C SER A 255 -0.94 10.02 12.31
N ARG A 256 0.19 9.58 12.87
CA ARG A 256 1.53 9.75 12.30
C ARG A 256 2.00 8.50 11.56
N TYR A 257 1.84 7.32 12.14
CA TYR A 257 2.46 6.07 11.67
C TYR A 257 1.49 5.03 11.13
N GLY A 258 0.19 5.34 11.11
CA GLY A 258 -0.85 4.40 10.73
C GLY A 258 -0.94 3.24 11.71
N TRP A 259 -0.99 2.01 11.21
CA TRP A 259 -1.08 0.79 12.03
C TRP A 259 0.18 0.46 12.83
N GLY A 260 1.31 1.11 12.51
CA GLY A 260 2.59 0.90 13.16
C GLY A 260 3.68 0.47 12.16
N TYR A 261 4.73 -0.18 12.65
CA TYR A 261 5.86 -0.60 11.85
C TYR A 261 5.65 -2.00 11.24
N LEU A 262 6.00 -2.18 9.98
CA LEU A 262 5.85 -3.44 9.23
C LEU A 262 6.48 -4.61 9.99
N ASN A 263 5.70 -5.66 10.18
CA ASN A 263 6.14 -6.93 10.78
C ASN A 263 5.86 -8.07 9.79
N GLU A 264 6.82 -8.35 8.95
CA GLU A 264 6.70 -9.38 7.91
C GLU A 264 6.51 -10.77 8.51
N GLU A 265 7.27 -11.13 9.55
CA GLU A 265 7.15 -12.45 10.19
C GLU A 265 5.73 -12.70 10.67
N LYS A 266 5.12 -11.71 11.31
CA LYS A 266 3.75 -11.82 11.81
C LYS A 266 2.73 -11.85 10.67
N ALA A 267 2.94 -11.08 9.59
CA ALA A 267 2.06 -11.07 8.42
C ALA A 267 2.02 -12.43 7.70
N LEU A 268 3.14 -13.17 7.68
CA LEU A 268 3.22 -14.51 7.09
C LEU A 268 2.49 -15.59 7.90
N LYS A 269 2.08 -15.27 9.13
CA LYS A 269 1.26 -16.13 10.01
C LYS A 269 -0.25 -15.89 9.85
N GLY A 270 -0.67 -14.99 8.96
CA GLY A 270 -2.07 -14.63 8.73
C GLY A 270 -2.48 -13.32 9.41
N PRO A 271 -3.74 -12.89 9.31
CA PRO A 271 -4.24 -11.68 9.96
C PRO A 271 -4.20 -11.80 11.50
N ALA A 272 -4.04 -10.66 12.18
CA ALA A 272 -4.12 -10.60 13.64
C ALA A 272 -5.38 -9.85 14.14
N GLN A 273 -6.17 -9.29 13.22
CA GLN A 273 -7.42 -8.64 13.55
C GLN A 273 -8.38 -8.70 12.36
N PHE A 274 -9.66 -8.95 12.62
CA PHE A 274 -10.72 -8.64 11.67
C PHE A 274 -11.33 -7.28 12.06
N ASP A 275 -10.96 -6.26 11.31
CA ASP A 275 -11.27 -4.88 11.61
C ASP A 275 -12.34 -4.35 10.65
N ASN A 276 -13.47 -3.90 11.17
CA ASN A 276 -14.57 -3.42 10.34
C ASN A 276 -14.22 -2.22 9.49
N ILE A 277 -13.35 -1.31 9.97
CA ILE A 277 -12.95 -0.15 9.17
C ILE A 277 -12.17 -0.60 7.93
N LEU A 278 -11.35 -1.65 8.06
CA LEU A 278 -10.65 -2.23 6.91
C LEU A 278 -11.57 -3.06 6.01
N LEU A 279 -12.55 -3.75 6.58
CA LEU A 279 -13.46 -4.64 5.85
C LEU A 279 -14.51 -3.89 5.03
N VAL A 280 -15.10 -2.84 5.59
CA VAL A 280 -16.23 -2.13 4.98
C VAL A 280 -15.99 -0.63 4.77
N GLY A 281 -14.86 -0.10 5.24
CA GLY A 281 -14.54 1.33 5.24
C GLY A 281 -15.08 2.06 6.46
N LYS A 282 -14.39 3.16 6.84
CA LYS A 282 -14.67 3.91 8.05
C LYS A 282 -16.14 4.35 8.15
N ASN A 283 -16.67 5.02 7.11
CA ASN A 283 -18.03 5.55 7.13
C ASN A 283 -19.09 4.45 7.31
N ALA A 284 -18.91 3.28 6.66
CA ALA A 284 -19.82 2.16 6.80
C ALA A 284 -19.73 1.52 8.19
N SER A 285 -18.52 1.39 8.74
CA SER A 285 -18.29 0.90 10.09
C SER A 285 -18.89 1.84 11.15
N ASP A 286 -18.69 3.14 11.02
CA ASP A 286 -19.27 4.16 11.92
C ASP A 286 -20.82 4.12 11.93
N ASN A 287 -21.43 3.72 10.82
CA ASN A 287 -22.88 3.48 10.69
C ASN A 287 -23.30 2.06 11.12
N GLY A 288 -22.43 1.30 11.77
CA GLY A 288 -22.74 -0.02 12.33
C GLY A 288 -22.69 -1.18 11.35
N LEU A 289 -22.25 -0.97 10.09
CA LEU A 289 -22.07 -2.09 9.16
C LEU A 289 -20.95 -2.99 9.62
N LYS A 290 -21.20 -4.30 9.68
CA LYS A 290 -20.24 -5.34 10.05
C LYS A 290 -19.76 -6.06 8.81
N GLY A 291 -18.43 -6.20 8.68
CA GLY A 291 -17.77 -6.92 7.60
C GLY A 291 -17.26 -8.29 8.04
N GLN A 292 -16.93 -9.10 7.05
CA GLN A 292 -16.29 -10.39 7.27
C GLN A 292 -15.02 -10.49 6.41
N PHE A 293 -13.94 -10.97 7.01
CA PHE A 293 -12.74 -11.35 6.29
C PHE A 293 -13.05 -12.57 5.41
N ASN A 294 -12.83 -12.46 4.10
CA ASN A 294 -13.29 -13.47 3.14
C ASN A 294 -12.19 -14.51 2.86
N ALA A 295 -12.27 -15.66 3.49
CA ALA A 295 -11.35 -16.79 3.28
C ALA A 295 -11.92 -17.74 2.21
N ASN A 296 -11.84 -17.37 0.95
CA ASN A 296 -12.26 -18.22 -0.18
C ASN A 296 -11.10 -19.14 -0.60
N ILE A 297 -11.07 -20.35 -0.02
CA ILE A 297 -9.98 -21.30 -0.20
C ILE A 297 -10.41 -22.39 -1.16
N GLY A 298 -9.67 -22.52 -2.28
CA GLY A 298 -9.96 -23.49 -3.33
C GLY A 298 -9.71 -24.94 -2.92
N ASN A 299 -10.16 -25.88 -3.76
CA ASN A 299 -10.02 -27.31 -3.56
C ASN A 299 -8.57 -27.73 -3.30
N SER A 300 -8.38 -28.70 -2.42
CA SER A 300 -7.09 -29.28 -2.06
C SER A 300 -6.09 -28.30 -1.42
N MET A 301 -6.50 -27.09 -1.10
CA MET A 301 -5.67 -26.12 -0.40
C MET A 301 -5.98 -26.12 1.09
N THR A 302 -4.92 -26.07 1.91
CA THR A 302 -5.01 -25.84 3.35
C THR A 302 -4.27 -24.57 3.69
N SER A 303 -4.94 -23.65 4.39
CA SER A 303 -4.35 -22.44 4.94
C SER A 303 -4.41 -22.46 6.46
N ILE A 304 -3.33 -22.00 7.10
CA ILE A 304 -3.22 -21.98 8.56
C ILE A 304 -2.99 -20.52 8.97
N PHE A 305 -3.87 -20.00 9.84
CA PHE A 305 -3.64 -18.73 10.53
C PHE A 305 -3.14 -19.02 11.93
N GLU A 306 -1.93 -18.56 12.22
CA GLU A 306 -1.20 -18.86 13.44
C GLU A 306 -1.27 -17.71 14.46
N ASN A 307 -1.67 -16.51 14.03
CA ASN A 307 -1.85 -15.38 14.93
C ASN A 307 -3.13 -15.50 15.76
N ASP A 308 -3.11 -14.92 16.95
CA ASP A 308 -4.32 -14.61 17.70
C ASP A 308 -5.10 -13.54 16.93
N ILE A 309 -6.36 -13.82 16.61
CA ILE A 309 -7.19 -12.92 15.81
C ILE A 309 -8.24 -12.27 16.71
N LYS A 310 -8.16 -10.94 16.84
CA LYS A 310 -9.11 -10.12 17.58
C LYS A 310 -9.95 -9.26 16.62
N GLY A 311 -10.71 -8.31 17.15
CA GLY A 311 -11.41 -7.26 16.40
C GLY A 311 -12.92 -7.40 16.40
N ASP A 312 -13.58 -6.48 15.74
CA ASP A 312 -15.03 -6.33 15.70
C ASP A 312 -15.67 -6.84 14.39
N GLY A 313 -14.85 -7.22 13.41
CA GLY A 313 -15.25 -7.90 12.19
C GLY A 313 -15.39 -9.40 12.38
N GLY A 314 -15.92 -10.08 11.35
CA GLY A 314 -16.14 -11.52 11.35
C GLY A 314 -15.30 -12.27 10.31
N LEU A 315 -15.54 -13.56 10.19
CA LEU A 315 -14.90 -14.46 9.23
C LEU A 315 -15.96 -15.10 8.31
N ARG A 316 -15.74 -15.07 7.02
CA ARG A 316 -16.47 -15.88 6.05
C ARG A 316 -15.52 -16.88 5.41
N LYS A 317 -15.72 -18.17 5.66
CA LYS A 317 -15.01 -19.24 4.99
C LYS A 317 -15.87 -19.79 3.85
N SER A 318 -15.34 -19.74 2.63
CA SER A 318 -15.98 -20.29 1.44
C SER A 318 -14.99 -21.11 0.62
N GLY A 319 -15.50 -21.84 -0.40
CA GLY A 319 -14.72 -22.79 -1.19
C GLY A 319 -14.40 -24.08 -0.42
N ASN A 320 -13.97 -25.12 -1.16
CA ASN A 320 -13.84 -26.49 -0.64
C ASN A 320 -12.48 -26.79 0.05
N GLY A 321 -11.58 -25.82 0.14
CA GLY A 321 -10.32 -25.97 0.86
C GLY A 321 -10.50 -25.81 2.38
N THR A 322 -9.44 -26.02 3.15
CA THR A 322 -9.45 -26.01 4.61
C THR A 322 -8.80 -24.73 5.15
N LEU A 323 -9.43 -24.12 6.16
CA LEU A 323 -8.81 -23.08 6.99
C LEU A 323 -8.64 -23.63 8.41
N ILE A 324 -7.42 -23.52 8.93
CA ILE A 324 -7.07 -23.89 10.30
C ILE A 324 -6.71 -22.62 11.06
N LEU A 325 -7.33 -22.39 12.21
CA LEU A 325 -7.03 -21.29 13.13
C LEU A 325 -6.36 -21.89 14.37
N THR A 326 -5.08 -21.58 14.59
CA THR A 326 -4.30 -22.16 15.70
C THR A 326 -4.09 -21.20 16.87
N GLY A 327 -4.33 -19.89 16.67
CA GLY A 327 -4.23 -18.87 17.71
C GLY A 327 -5.45 -18.80 18.62
N ASN A 328 -5.36 -18.00 19.69
CA ASN A 328 -6.48 -17.65 20.58
C ASN A 328 -7.35 -16.59 19.92
N ASN A 329 -8.44 -17.00 19.28
CA ASN A 329 -9.26 -16.12 18.48
C ASN A 329 -10.40 -15.53 19.30
N SER A 330 -10.49 -14.19 19.36
CA SER A 330 -11.44 -13.43 20.18
C SER A 330 -12.21 -12.35 19.40
N TYR A 331 -12.23 -12.45 18.05
CA TYR A 331 -13.00 -11.51 17.23
C TYR A 331 -14.51 -11.62 17.51
N ALA A 332 -15.21 -10.46 17.51
CA ALA A 332 -16.59 -10.37 17.97
C ALA A 332 -17.63 -10.57 16.83
N GLY A 333 -17.22 -10.51 15.56
CA GLY A 333 -18.12 -10.69 14.43
C GLY A 333 -18.43 -12.17 14.17
N ASN A 334 -19.46 -12.42 13.37
CA ASN A 334 -19.92 -13.77 13.06
C ASN A 334 -18.90 -14.56 12.22
N THR A 335 -18.84 -15.87 12.45
CA THR A 335 -18.19 -16.82 11.54
C THR A 335 -19.26 -17.46 10.66
N THR A 336 -19.11 -17.31 9.34
CA THR A 336 -19.97 -17.94 8.33
C THR A 336 -19.16 -18.97 7.53
N ILE A 337 -19.74 -20.13 7.28
CA ILE A 337 -19.14 -21.19 6.45
C ILE A 337 -20.14 -21.52 5.33
N ASP A 338 -19.70 -21.34 4.06
CA ASP A 338 -20.48 -21.61 2.84
C ASP A 338 -19.98 -22.88 2.14
#